data_62610c250bb55164db7589bb38f71dad
#
_entry.id   62610c250bb55164db7589bb38f71dad
#
_cell.length_a   1.000
_cell.length_b   1.000
_cell.length_c   1.000
_cell.angle_alpha   90.00
_cell.angle_beta   90.00
_cell.angle_gamma   90.00
#
_symmetry.space_group_name_H-M   'P 1'
#
loop_
_entity.id
_entity.type
_entity.pdbx_description
1 polymer ?
#
loop_
_entity_poly.entity_id
_entity_poly.type
_entity_poly.pdbx_seq_one_letter_code
_entity_poly.pdbx_strand_id
1 'polypeptide(L)'
;MNPLDELRRRIDALDEKLVELLNERASCAMRIGDIKHQLGMEIYQPEREAEVLGHVRALGAALGGPLGGDALTRVFERIIDEARRLERESTSENKAPHDAGAGG
;
A
#
# COMPACT_ATOMS: atom_id res chain seq x y z
N MET A 1 33.85 1.60 15.56
CA MET A 1 32.76 1.73 14.67
C MET A 1 32.08 3.06 14.89
N ASN A 2 31.76 3.69 13.79
CA ASN A 2 31.28 5.02 13.91
C ASN A 2 29.76 5.03 14.12
N PRO A 3 29.25 5.94 14.94
CA PRO A 3 27.81 6.00 15.21
C PRO A 3 26.97 6.17 13.95
N LEU A 4 27.48 6.83 12.93
CA LEU A 4 26.78 7.01 11.68
C LEU A 4 26.56 5.66 10.98
N ASP A 5 27.56 4.79 11.01
CA ASP A 5 27.47 3.47 10.39
C ASP A 5 26.44 2.60 11.11
N GLU A 6 26.35 2.72 12.43
CA GLU A 6 25.37 1.98 13.19
C GLU A 6 23.96 2.43 12.84
N LEU A 7 23.73 3.73 12.76
CA LEU A 7 22.41 4.26 12.40
C LEU A 7 22.02 3.88 10.98
N ARG A 8 22.98 3.87 10.06
CA ARG A 8 22.72 3.44 8.69
C ARG A 8 22.31 1.98 8.63
N ARG A 9 22.94 1.13 9.42
CA ARG A 9 22.56 -0.29 9.48
C ARG A 9 21.15 -0.44 10.05
N ARG A 10 20.80 0.37 11.05
CA ARG A 10 19.45 0.34 11.60
C ARG A 10 18.41 0.78 10.57
N ILE A 11 18.73 1.80 9.79
CA ILE A 11 17.85 2.25 8.72
C ILE A 11 17.69 1.15 7.68
N ASP A 12 18.78 0.49 7.29
CA ASP A 12 18.71 -0.58 6.31
C ASP A 12 17.79 -1.71 6.79
N ALA A 13 17.89 -2.07 8.05
CA ALA A 13 17.03 -3.11 8.62
C ALA A 13 15.57 -2.67 8.65
N LEU A 14 15.32 -1.40 8.98
CA LEU A 14 13.96 -0.87 8.96
C LEU A 14 13.39 -0.82 7.56
N ASP A 15 14.23 -0.46 6.59
CA ASP A 15 13.80 -0.42 5.19
C ASP A 15 13.38 -1.80 4.71
N GLU A 16 14.11 -2.85 5.11
CA GLU A 16 13.73 -4.21 4.76
C GLU A 16 12.35 -4.55 5.28
N LYS A 17 12.07 -4.18 6.53
CA LYS A 17 10.76 -4.41 7.11
C LYS A 17 9.68 -3.60 6.41
N LEU A 18 10.00 -2.36 6.05
CA LEU A 18 9.05 -1.52 5.33
C LEU A 18 8.70 -2.13 3.97
N VAL A 19 9.70 -2.63 3.24
CA VAL A 19 9.46 -3.27 1.95
C VAL A 19 8.58 -4.49 2.12
N GLU A 20 8.85 -5.31 3.14
CA GLU A 20 8.03 -6.49 3.42
C GLU A 20 6.58 -6.11 3.71
N LEU A 21 6.38 -5.09 4.56
CA LEU A 21 5.03 -4.65 4.92
C LEU A 21 4.30 -4.03 3.73
N LEU A 22 5.02 -3.25 2.92
CA LEU A 22 4.42 -2.67 1.73
C LEU A 22 3.96 -3.73 0.76
N ASN A 23 4.75 -4.80 0.61
CA ASN A 23 4.37 -5.89 -0.28
C ASN A 23 3.21 -6.72 0.27
N GLU A 24 3.14 -6.91 1.58
CA GLU A 24 1.97 -7.57 2.19
C GLU A 24 0.71 -6.75 1.93
N ARG A 25 0.81 -5.46 2.14
CA ARG A 25 -0.32 -4.55 1.89
C ARG A 25 -0.71 -4.58 0.41
N ALA A 26 0.29 -4.58 -0.46
CA ALA A 26 0.06 -4.64 -1.91
C ALA A 26 -0.65 -5.94 -2.31
N SER A 27 -0.30 -7.06 -1.69
CA SER A 27 -0.98 -8.33 -1.95
C SER A 27 -2.45 -8.25 -1.55
N CYS A 28 -2.75 -7.60 -0.43
CA CYS A 28 -4.14 -7.37 -0.04
C CYS A 28 -4.87 -6.50 -1.07
N ALA A 29 -4.20 -5.47 -1.57
CA ALA A 29 -4.81 -4.59 -2.58
C ALA A 29 -5.14 -5.35 -3.85
N MET A 30 -4.26 -6.25 -4.27
CA MET A 30 -4.53 -7.07 -5.46
C MET A 30 -5.76 -7.95 -5.26
N ARG A 31 -5.89 -8.57 -4.09
CA ARG A 31 -7.06 -9.40 -3.79
C ARG A 31 -8.33 -8.56 -3.72
N ILE A 32 -8.24 -7.36 -3.19
CA ILE A 32 -9.37 -6.43 -3.18
C ILE A 32 -9.77 -6.08 -4.61
N GLY A 33 -8.80 -5.85 -5.48
CA GLY A 33 -9.08 -5.58 -6.89
C GLY A 33 -9.83 -6.72 -7.55
N ASP A 34 -9.41 -7.96 -7.29
CA ASP A 34 -10.10 -9.14 -7.80
C ASP A 34 -11.54 -9.20 -7.33
N ILE A 35 -11.76 -8.94 -6.04
CA ILE A 35 -13.09 -8.98 -5.47
C ILE A 35 -13.97 -7.86 -6.05
N LYS A 36 -13.43 -6.67 -6.18
CA LYS A 36 -14.17 -5.55 -6.78
C LYS A 36 -14.60 -5.89 -8.20
N HIS A 37 -13.68 -6.50 -8.95
CA HIS A 37 -14.00 -6.92 -10.31
C HIS A 37 -15.16 -7.92 -10.31
N GLN A 38 -15.09 -8.92 -9.46
CA GLN A 38 -16.13 -9.94 -9.36
C GLN A 38 -17.49 -9.35 -8.97
N LEU A 39 -17.47 -8.34 -8.14
CA LEU A 39 -18.70 -7.70 -7.67
C LEU A 39 -19.15 -6.53 -8.54
N GLY A 40 -18.42 -6.19 -9.58
CA GLY A 40 -18.74 -5.07 -10.43
C GLY A 40 -18.59 -3.71 -9.76
N MET A 41 -17.69 -3.64 -8.78
CA MET A 41 -17.48 -2.38 -8.05
C MET A 41 -16.42 -1.52 -8.71
N GLU A 42 -16.51 -0.22 -8.45
CA GLU A 42 -15.49 0.71 -8.92
C GLU A 42 -14.19 0.50 -8.17
N ILE A 43 -13.08 0.59 -8.86
CA ILE A 43 -11.78 0.48 -8.23
C ILE A 43 -11.55 1.69 -7.31
N TYR A 44 -11.84 2.89 -7.80
CA TYR A 44 -11.63 4.10 -7.02
C TYR A 44 -12.76 4.27 -6.02
N GLN A 45 -12.40 4.30 -4.74
CA GLN A 45 -13.34 4.43 -3.63
C GLN A 45 -12.89 5.61 -2.76
N PRO A 46 -13.27 6.83 -3.10
CA PRO A 46 -12.75 8.02 -2.41
C PRO A 46 -13.06 8.06 -0.91
N GLU A 47 -14.22 7.54 -0.51
CA GLU A 47 -14.56 7.52 0.92
C GLU A 47 -13.61 6.62 1.69
N ARG A 48 -13.27 5.47 1.11
CA ARG A 48 -12.34 4.56 1.77
C ARG A 48 -10.94 5.17 1.85
N GLU A 49 -10.50 5.83 0.78
CA GLU A 49 -9.20 6.48 0.78
C GLU A 49 -9.13 7.57 1.84
N ALA A 50 -10.19 8.34 1.99
CA ALA A 50 -10.27 9.38 3.03
C ALA A 50 -10.21 8.76 4.43
N GLU A 51 -10.85 7.61 4.64
CA GLU A 51 -10.79 6.90 5.92
C GLU A 51 -9.36 6.49 6.25
N VAL A 52 -8.65 5.94 5.28
CA VAL A 52 -7.28 5.49 5.48
C VAL A 52 -6.39 6.67 5.85
N LEU A 53 -6.51 7.78 5.13
CA LEU A 53 -5.68 8.95 5.40
C LEU A 53 -6.01 9.56 6.76
N GLY A 54 -7.28 9.59 7.13
CA GLY A 54 -7.70 10.08 8.46
C GLY A 54 -7.14 9.21 9.58
N HIS A 55 -7.18 7.88 9.38
CA HIS A 55 -6.65 6.94 10.37
C HIS A 55 -5.13 7.12 10.53
N VAL A 56 -4.42 7.25 9.42
CA VAL A 56 -2.96 7.43 9.43
C VAL A 56 -2.58 8.73 10.14
N ARG A 57 -3.34 9.79 9.87
CA ARG A 57 -3.09 11.08 10.51
C ARG A 57 -3.28 10.98 12.02
N ALA A 58 -4.37 10.35 12.45
CA ALA A 58 -4.67 10.18 13.87
C ALA A 58 -3.63 9.30 14.55
N LEU A 59 -3.20 8.24 13.89
CA LEU A 59 -2.21 7.33 14.43
C LEU A 59 -0.87 8.05 14.59
N GLY A 60 -0.47 8.85 13.61
CA GLY A 60 0.75 9.63 13.67
C GLY A 60 0.74 10.59 14.85
N ALA A 61 -0.41 11.24 15.10
CA ALA A 61 -0.54 12.14 16.24
C ALA A 61 -0.44 11.37 17.55
N ALA A 62 -1.05 10.20 17.63
CA ALA A 62 -1.04 9.39 18.85
C ALA A 62 0.35 8.85 19.17
N LEU A 63 1.10 8.45 18.16
CA LEU A 63 2.45 7.90 18.36
C LEU A 63 3.48 8.98 18.70
N GLY A 64 3.27 10.20 18.23
CA GLY A 64 4.12 11.31 18.60
C GLY A 64 5.56 11.27 18.11
N GLY A 65 5.81 10.58 17.01
CA GLY A 65 7.15 10.49 16.47
C GLY A 65 7.52 11.71 15.64
N PRO A 66 8.71 11.70 15.04
CA PRO A 66 9.17 12.83 14.23
C PRO A 66 8.39 13.03 12.94
N LEU A 67 7.68 12.00 12.45
CA LEU A 67 6.80 12.17 11.30
C LEU A 67 5.41 12.52 11.80
N GLY A 68 4.98 13.74 11.52
CA GLY A 68 3.66 14.19 11.92
C GLY A 68 2.59 13.71 10.94
N GLY A 69 1.34 14.05 11.25
CA GLY A 69 0.20 13.62 10.45
C GLY A 69 0.27 14.04 9.00
N ASP A 70 0.75 15.25 8.73
CA ASP A 70 0.84 15.73 7.34
C ASP A 70 1.88 14.94 6.54
N ALA A 71 3.05 14.70 7.13
CA ALA A 71 4.09 13.94 6.46
C ALA A 71 3.63 12.51 6.18
N LEU A 72 3.01 11.88 7.18
CA LEU A 72 2.50 10.52 7.02
C LEU A 72 1.40 10.46 5.98
N THR A 73 0.55 11.48 5.94
CA THR A 73 -0.50 11.55 4.91
C THR A 73 0.10 11.57 3.52
N ARG A 74 1.15 12.37 3.30
CA ARG A 74 1.81 12.42 2.00
C ARG A 74 2.40 11.08 1.58
N VAL A 75 3.02 10.37 2.53
CA VAL A 75 3.57 9.05 2.25
C VAL A 75 2.45 8.07 1.89
N PHE A 76 1.37 8.09 2.66
CA PHE A 76 0.25 7.17 2.42
C PHE A 76 -0.53 7.50 1.15
N GLU A 77 -0.57 8.76 0.75
CA GLU A 77 -1.15 9.11 -0.55
C GLU A 77 -0.45 8.35 -1.66
N ARG A 78 0.89 8.26 -1.59
CA ARG A 78 1.63 7.52 -2.60
C ARG A 78 1.38 6.01 -2.49
N ILE A 79 1.31 5.49 -1.27
CA ILE A 79 1.01 4.07 -1.04
C ILE A 79 -0.36 3.72 -1.62
N ILE A 80 -1.34 4.60 -1.40
CA ILE A 80 -2.70 4.40 -1.92
C ILE A 80 -2.72 4.45 -3.44
N ASP A 81 -1.96 5.37 -4.03
CA ASP A 81 -1.88 5.47 -5.49
C ASP A 81 -1.33 4.19 -6.09
N GLU A 82 -0.27 3.64 -5.50
CA GLU A 82 0.31 2.40 -5.99
C GLU A 82 -0.65 1.21 -5.79
N ALA A 83 -1.37 1.19 -4.68
CA ALA A 83 -2.35 0.14 -4.42
C ALA A 83 -3.48 0.19 -5.46
N ARG A 84 -3.95 1.39 -5.78
CA ARG A 84 -5.01 1.56 -6.77
C ARG A 84 -4.55 1.06 -8.15
N ARG A 85 -3.30 1.36 -8.49
CA ARG A 85 -2.73 0.88 -9.74
C ARG A 85 -2.72 -0.64 -9.80
N LEU A 86 -2.31 -1.28 -8.70
CA LEU A 86 -2.30 -2.74 -8.61
C LEU A 86 -3.70 -3.34 -8.69
N GLU A 87 -4.69 -2.68 -8.08
CA GLU A 87 -6.07 -3.16 -8.17
C GLU A 87 -6.55 -3.16 -9.62
N ARG A 88 -6.20 -2.12 -10.37
CA ARG A 88 -6.57 -2.05 -11.78
C ARG A 88 -5.85 -3.10 -12.62
N GLU A 89 -4.56 -3.27 -12.37
CA GLU A 89 -3.77 -4.25 -13.12
C GLU A 89 -4.21 -5.66 -12.83
N SER A 90 -4.49 -5.96 -11.57
CA SER A 90 -4.98 -7.27 -11.16
C SER A 90 -6.27 -7.62 -11.88
N THR A 91 -7.19 -6.66 -11.93
CA THR A 91 -8.44 -6.86 -12.64
C THR A 91 -8.20 -7.14 -14.12
N SER A 92 -7.29 -6.40 -14.74
CA SER A 92 -6.95 -6.62 -16.14
C SER A 92 -6.33 -7.97 -16.36
N GLU A 93 -5.43 -8.36 -15.50
CA GLU A 93 -4.78 -9.66 -15.58
C GLU A 93 -5.77 -10.80 -15.44
N ASN A 94 -6.72 -10.65 -14.55
CA ASN A 94 -7.74 -11.66 -14.37
C ASN A 94 -8.56 -11.86 -15.63
N LYS A 95 -8.76 -10.82 -16.36
CA LYS A 95 -9.49 -10.94 -17.61
C LYS A 95 -8.66 -11.62 -18.68
N ALA A 96 -7.46 -11.15 -18.87
CA ALA A 96 -6.61 -11.68 -19.91
C ALA A 96 -6.09 -13.07 -19.65
N PRO A 97 -5.51 -13.32 -18.54
CA PRO A 97 -4.93 -14.62 -18.29
C PRO A 97 -5.92 -15.73 -18.27
N HIS A 98 -7.06 -15.48 -17.72
CA HIS A 98 -8.04 -16.53 -17.66
C HIS A 98 -8.41 -17.00 -19.04
N ASP A 99 -8.46 -16.06 -19.92
CA ASP A 99 -8.77 -16.44 -21.25
C ASP A 99 -7.67 -17.24 -21.82
N ALA A 100 -6.53 -16.76 -21.63
CA ALA A 100 -5.45 -17.46 -22.20
C ALA A 100 -5.19 -18.64 -21.45
N GLY A 101 -5.26 -18.49 -20.38
CA GLY A 101 -4.80 -19.49 -19.82
C GLY A 101 -5.21 -20.28 -19.32
N ALA A 102 -5.79 -19.69 -19.14
CA ALA A 102 -6.23 -20.42 -18.65
C ALA A 102 -5.61 -21.35 -18.72
N GLY A 103 -5.58 -21.17 -19.46
CA GLY A 103 -5.08 -22.05 -19.59
C GLY A 103 -4.26 -22.15 -18.73
N GLY A 104 -4.12 -21.59 -18.74
CA GLY A 104 -3.22 -21.70 -17.95
C GLY A 104 -3.53 -22.36 -17.31
#